data_e07e8f253e9e523fb450930838675306
#
_entry.id   e07e8f253e9e523fb450930838675306
#
_cell.length_a   1.000
_cell.length_b   1.000
_cell.length_c   1.000
_cell.angle_alpha   90.00
_cell.angle_beta   90.00
_cell.angle_gamma   90.00
#
_symmetry.space_group_name_H-M   'P 1'
#
loop_
_entity.id
_entity.type
_entity.pdbx_description
1 polymer ?
#
loop_
_entity_poly.entity_id
_entity_poly.type
_entity_poly.pdbx_seq_one_letter_code
_entity_poly.pdbx_strand_id
1 'polypeptide(L)'
;MISVYDSLAKVLYDKERGKEYAPLTCMNDPVIAKRIPNPNAKPVIFAIAASAKLNSEMAVNLQRLLIDKRIDLLISKEEAINEIPKFAPQYLKTQEPEEQLFYEKPYMETALLINEMISLEYERLETTGLIRIHERGNEVKDRYSSLAMGCYFVEQLSRDLTRYDEDVNFIDIASCVTALNF
;
A
#
# COMPACT_ATOMS: atom_id res chain seq x y z
N MET A 1 17.45 17.87 6.77
CA MET A 1 16.30 17.43 5.93
C MET A 1 15.28 16.76 6.84
N ILE A 2 14.05 17.29 6.88
CA ILE A 2 12.96 16.69 7.65
C ILE A 2 12.49 15.48 6.86
N SER A 3 12.49 14.30 7.46
CA SER A 3 11.97 13.09 6.78
C SER A 3 10.43 13.09 6.79
N VAL A 4 9.83 12.32 5.90
CA VAL A 4 8.36 12.13 5.89
C VAL A 4 7.89 11.62 7.26
N TYR A 5 8.64 10.72 7.88
CA TYR A 5 8.36 10.24 9.23
C TYR A 5 8.30 11.38 10.26
N ASP A 6 9.28 12.31 10.23
CA ASP A 6 9.34 13.42 11.18
C ASP A 6 8.12 14.36 11.06
N SER A 7 7.52 14.43 9.86
CA SER A 7 6.29 15.17 9.64
C SER A 7 5.07 14.42 10.19
N LEU A 8 4.98 13.11 9.93
CA LEU A 8 3.85 12.28 10.38
C LEU A 8 3.85 12.06 11.91
N ALA A 9 5.02 12.16 12.56
CA ALA A 9 5.15 12.02 14.02
C ALA A 9 4.67 13.26 14.80
N LYS A 10 4.19 14.30 14.13
CA LYS A 10 3.63 15.51 14.71
C LYS A 10 2.13 15.57 14.44
N VAL A 11 1.44 16.37 15.24
CA VAL A 11 0.05 16.75 14.94
C VAL A 11 0.04 17.53 13.63
N LEU A 12 -0.77 17.10 12.67
CA LEU A 12 -0.96 17.77 11.39
C LEU A 12 -2.32 18.46 11.38
N TYR A 13 -2.33 19.71 10.98
CA TYR A 13 -3.57 20.47 10.82
C TYR A 13 -3.81 20.76 9.33
N ASP A 14 -4.90 20.22 8.80
CA ASP A 14 -5.38 20.49 7.46
C ASP A 14 -6.27 21.75 7.48
N LYS A 15 -5.74 22.84 6.96
CA LYS A 15 -6.43 24.12 6.94
C LYS A 15 -7.65 24.13 6.01
N GLU A 16 -7.60 23.36 4.93
CA GLU A 16 -8.69 23.33 3.94
C GLU A 16 -9.91 22.62 4.47
N ARG A 17 -9.68 21.52 5.23
CA ARG A 17 -10.74 20.71 5.83
C ARG A 17 -11.04 21.07 7.27
N GLY A 18 -10.26 21.97 7.88
CA GLY A 18 -10.38 22.33 9.28
C GLY A 18 -10.17 21.14 10.24
N LYS A 19 -9.38 20.15 9.82
CA LYS A 19 -9.25 18.88 10.54
C LYS A 19 -7.84 18.70 11.11
N GLU A 20 -7.78 18.24 12.36
CA GLU A 20 -6.55 17.86 13.02
C GLU A 20 -6.35 16.34 12.95
N TYR A 21 -5.15 15.92 12.55
CA TYR A 21 -4.76 14.52 12.50
C TYR A 21 -3.78 14.21 13.63
N ALA A 22 -4.07 13.14 14.36
CA ALA A 22 -3.21 12.67 15.43
C ALA A 22 -1.82 12.25 14.90
N PRO A 23 -0.76 12.42 15.72
CA PRO A 23 0.58 11.98 15.34
C PRO A 23 0.64 10.47 15.20
N LEU A 24 1.51 10.02 14.28
CA LEU A 24 1.75 8.61 13.98
C LEU A 24 3.16 8.20 14.42
N THR A 25 3.36 6.94 14.79
CA THR A 25 4.69 6.42 15.14
C THR A 25 4.98 5.08 14.46
N CYS A 26 6.27 4.72 14.42
CA CYS A 26 6.70 3.46 13.84
C CYS A 26 6.37 2.29 14.77
N MET A 27 5.78 1.23 14.20
CA MET A 27 5.33 0.06 14.95
C MET A 27 6.38 -1.06 15.03
N ASN A 28 7.30 -1.14 14.06
CA ASN A 28 8.24 -2.26 13.93
C ASN A 28 9.71 -1.87 14.15
N ASP A 29 10.03 -0.58 14.25
CA ASP A 29 11.39 -0.11 14.51
C ASP A 29 11.43 0.85 15.70
N PRO A 30 11.92 0.39 16.87
CA PRO A 30 11.99 1.22 18.06
C PRO A 30 13.00 2.38 17.96
N VAL A 31 13.99 2.30 17.07
CA VAL A 31 14.96 3.39 16.86
C VAL A 31 14.27 4.54 16.12
N ILE A 32 13.49 4.22 15.09
CA ILE A 32 12.69 5.20 14.37
C ILE A 32 11.62 5.78 15.29
N ALA A 33 10.91 4.95 16.04
CA ALA A 33 9.86 5.39 16.96
C ALA A 33 10.37 6.39 18.02
N LYS A 34 11.60 6.19 18.50
CA LYS A 34 12.22 7.07 19.52
C LYS A 34 12.76 8.40 18.98
N ARG A 35 12.84 8.58 17.65
CA ARG A 35 13.33 9.86 17.07
C ARG A 35 12.47 11.05 17.45
N ILE A 36 11.15 10.86 17.47
CA ILE A 36 10.19 11.87 17.92
C ILE A 36 9.25 11.18 18.90
N PRO A 37 9.60 11.13 20.16
CA PRO A 37 8.78 10.47 21.17
C PRO A 37 7.49 11.25 21.38
N ASN A 38 6.36 10.60 21.16
CA ASN A 38 5.05 11.15 21.43
C ASN A 38 4.16 10.05 22.02
N PRO A 39 3.81 10.15 23.31
CA PRO A 39 3.01 9.11 23.98
C PRO A 39 1.60 8.94 23.39
N ASN A 40 1.11 9.94 22.67
CA ASN A 40 -0.22 9.93 22.04
C ASN A 40 -0.15 9.49 20.56
N ALA A 41 1.05 9.20 20.03
CA ALA A 41 1.20 8.78 18.64
C ALA A 41 0.70 7.35 18.43
N LYS A 42 -0.11 7.14 17.37
CA LYS A 42 -0.60 5.81 17.02
C LYS A 42 0.48 5.03 16.27
N PRO A 43 0.76 3.76 16.67
CA PRO A 43 1.77 2.91 16.03
C PRO A 43 1.20 2.28 14.75
N VAL A 44 1.23 3.03 13.64
CA VAL A 44 0.67 2.61 12.34
C VAL A 44 1.68 2.70 11.18
N ILE A 45 2.88 3.25 11.43
CA ILE A 45 3.91 3.32 10.39
C ILE A 45 4.76 2.05 10.44
N PHE A 46 4.79 1.32 9.35
CA PHE A 46 5.66 0.15 9.18
C PHE A 46 6.90 0.55 8.35
N ALA A 47 8.07 0.54 8.98
CA ALA A 47 9.32 0.90 8.32
C ALA A 47 9.89 -0.31 7.56
N ILE A 48 10.22 -0.12 6.29
CA ILE A 48 10.87 -1.11 5.44
C ILE A 48 12.26 -0.59 5.04
N ALA A 49 13.31 -1.27 5.51
CA ALA A 49 14.68 -1.01 5.08
C ALA A 49 15.00 -1.89 3.87
N ALA A 50 14.89 -1.33 2.67
CA ALA A 50 15.12 -2.07 1.43
C ALA A 50 16.58 -2.58 1.36
N SER A 51 16.72 -3.90 1.18
CA SER A 51 17.99 -4.58 0.90
C SER A 51 17.78 -5.50 -0.31
N ALA A 52 18.85 -5.93 -0.96
CA ALA A 52 18.76 -6.85 -2.09
C ALA A 52 18.01 -8.15 -1.72
N LYS A 53 18.26 -8.68 -0.52
CA LYS A 53 17.56 -9.86 0.00
C LYS A 53 16.07 -9.59 0.19
N LEU A 54 15.72 -8.49 0.86
CA LEU A 54 14.33 -8.14 1.13
C LEU A 54 13.56 -7.85 -0.17
N ASN A 55 14.18 -7.13 -1.11
CA ASN A 55 13.57 -6.87 -2.41
C ASN A 55 13.29 -8.18 -3.18
N SER A 56 14.22 -9.15 -3.11
CA SER A 56 14.02 -10.49 -3.68
C SER A 56 12.86 -11.23 -2.99
N GLU A 57 12.79 -11.19 -1.67
CA GLU A 57 11.70 -11.80 -0.90
C GLU A 57 10.34 -11.18 -1.24
N MET A 58 10.26 -9.85 -1.33
CA MET A 58 9.05 -9.13 -1.72
C MET A 58 8.60 -9.49 -3.14
N ALA A 59 9.54 -9.61 -4.09
CA ALA A 59 9.25 -10.00 -5.47
C ALA A 59 8.67 -11.41 -5.54
N VAL A 60 9.31 -12.38 -4.87
CA VAL A 60 8.83 -13.78 -4.82
C VAL A 60 7.45 -13.87 -4.15
N ASN A 61 7.26 -13.13 -3.05
CA ASN A 61 5.99 -13.12 -2.35
C ASN A 61 4.86 -12.57 -3.22
N LEU A 62 5.07 -11.43 -3.87
CA LEU A 62 4.08 -10.84 -4.77
C LEU A 62 3.76 -11.78 -5.94
N GLN A 63 4.77 -12.37 -6.56
CA GLN A 63 4.58 -13.34 -7.64
C GLN A 63 3.71 -14.52 -7.19
N ARG A 64 4.02 -15.09 -6.00
CA ARG A 64 3.23 -16.19 -5.42
C ARG A 64 1.77 -15.78 -5.20
N LEU A 65 1.54 -14.61 -4.59
CA LEU A 65 0.18 -14.13 -4.32
C LEU A 65 -0.64 -13.92 -5.60
N LEU A 66 -0.01 -13.46 -6.68
CA LEU A 66 -0.66 -13.32 -7.99
C LEU A 66 -0.98 -14.70 -8.62
N ILE A 67 -0.03 -15.64 -8.60
CA ILE A 67 -0.23 -17.01 -9.11
C ILE A 67 -1.36 -17.72 -8.35
N ASP A 68 -1.35 -17.59 -7.03
CA ASP A 68 -2.34 -18.22 -6.13
C ASP A 68 -3.70 -17.47 -6.16
N LYS A 69 -3.84 -16.42 -6.97
CA LYS A 69 -5.05 -15.59 -7.08
C LYS A 69 -5.52 -15.05 -5.71
N ARG A 70 -4.58 -14.64 -4.89
CA ARG A 70 -4.82 -14.05 -3.56
C ARG A 70 -4.86 -12.52 -3.58
N ILE A 71 -4.64 -11.92 -4.74
CA ILE A 71 -4.74 -10.49 -4.99
C ILE A 71 -5.77 -10.32 -6.10
N ASP A 72 -6.82 -9.59 -5.80
CA ASP A 72 -7.80 -9.14 -6.80
C ASP A 72 -7.44 -7.70 -7.18
N LEU A 73 -7.14 -7.50 -8.45
CA LEU A 73 -6.96 -6.16 -9.03
C LEU A 73 -8.31 -5.61 -9.46
N LEU A 74 -8.44 -4.28 -9.46
CA LEU A 74 -9.66 -3.65 -9.93
C LEU A 74 -9.88 -3.96 -11.42
N ILE A 75 -11.15 -3.96 -11.80
CA ILE A 75 -11.59 -4.10 -13.21
C ILE A 75 -11.05 -2.95 -14.06
N SER A 76 -11.15 -3.09 -15.37
CA SER A 76 -10.74 -2.04 -16.31
C SER A 76 -11.54 -0.75 -16.11
N LYS A 77 -10.97 0.40 -16.51
CA LYS A 77 -11.69 1.68 -16.45
C LYS A 77 -12.98 1.65 -17.25
N GLU A 78 -12.95 1.01 -18.40
CA GLU A 78 -14.11 0.89 -19.32
C GLU A 78 -15.27 0.13 -18.67
N GLU A 79 -14.96 -0.93 -17.93
CA GLU A 79 -15.94 -1.67 -17.15
C GLU A 79 -16.41 -0.87 -15.94
N ALA A 80 -15.49 -0.19 -15.26
CA ALA A 80 -15.75 0.58 -14.04
C ALA A 80 -16.74 1.73 -14.28
N ILE A 81 -16.69 2.41 -15.42
CA ILE A 81 -17.66 3.48 -15.79
C ILE A 81 -19.11 2.99 -15.68
N ASN A 82 -19.36 1.72 -15.97
CA ASN A 82 -20.69 1.11 -15.86
C ASN A 82 -21.04 0.66 -14.42
N GLU A 83 -20.03 0.39 -13.60
CA GLU A 83 -20.20 -0.08 -12.22
C GLU A 83 -20.27 1.07 -11.20
N ILE A 84 -19.48 2.15 -11.39
CA ILE A 84 -19.40 3.30 -10.49
C ILE A 84 -20.78 3.87 -10.14
N PRO A 85 -21.71 4.06 -11.08
CA PRO A 85 -23.04 4.60 -10.78
C PRO A 85 -23.86 3.75 -9.80
N LYS A 86 -23.56 2.46 -9.66
CA LYS A 86 -24.29 1.55 -8.76
C LYS A 86 -24.01 1.84 -7.29
N PHE A 87 -22.79 2.26 -6.97
CA PHE A 87 -22.40 2.60 -5.59
C PHE A 87 -22.19 4.09 -5.35
N ALA A 88 -21.98 4.87 -6.42
CA ALA A 88 -21.84 6.32 -6.39
C ALA A 88 -22.77 6.99 -7.42
N PRO A 89 -24.09 7.07 -7.16
CA PRO A 89 -25.07 7.64 -8.12
C PRO A 89 -24.79 9.11 -8.48
N GLN A 90 -24.08 9.84 -7.64
CA GLN A 90 -23.64 11.22 -7.89
C GLN A 90 -22.67 11.32 -9.06
N TYR A 91 -21.94 10.26 -9.42
CA TYR A 91 -21.05 10.22 -10.57
C TYR A 91 -21.74 10.61 -11.88
N LEU A 92 -23.00 10.17 -12.08
CA LEU A 92 -23.80 10.53 -13.27
C LEU A 92 -24.32 11.96 -13.23
N LYS A 93 -24.38 12.57 -12.05
CA LYS A 93 -24.93 13.93 -11.85
C LYS A 93 -23.86 15.01 -11.90
N THR A 94 -22.63 14.63 -11.66
CA THR A 94 -21.53 15.59 -11.68
C THR A 94 -21.15 15.92 -13.12
N GLN A 95 -20.99 17.20 -13.39
CA GLN A 95 -20.52 17.75 -14.68
C GLN A 95 -19.07 18.16 -14.62
N GLU A 96 -18.48 18.17 -13.41
CA GLU A 96 -17.12 18.57 -13.19
C GLU A 96 -16.17 17.39 -13.49
N PRO A 97 -15.25 17.55 -14.46
CA PRO A 97 -14.32 16.47 -14.83
C PRO A 97 -13.43 16.00 -13.66
N GLU A 98 -13.08 16.90 -12.74
CA GLU A 98 -12.28 16.58 -11.57
C GLU A 98 -12.97 15.63 -10.59
N GLU A 99 -14.29 15.83 -10.39
CA GLU A 99 -15.10 14.95 -9.56
C GLU A 99 -15.28 13.58 -10.21
N GLN A 100 -15.50 13.51 -11.53
CA GLN A 100 -15.57 12.24 -12.26
C GLN A 100 -14.24 11.50 -12.15
N LEU A 101 -13.11 12.21 -12.35
CA LEU A 101 -11.78 11.66 -12.25
C LEU A 101 -11.50 11.06 -10.87
N PHE A 102 -12.05 11.63 -9.80
CA PHE A 102 -11.90 11.10 -8.45
C PHE A 102 -12.39 9.65 -8.34
N TYR A 103 -13.54 9.32 -8.96
CA TYR A 103 -14.08 7.96 -8.97
C TYR A 103 -13.34 7.02 -9.93
N GLU A 104 -12.85 7.53 -11.04
CA GLU A 104 -12.17 6.74 -12.08
C GLU A 104 -10.70 6.47 -11.74
N LYS A 105 -10.07 7.34 -10.97
CA LYS A 105 -8.63 7.30 -10.67
C LYS A 105 -8.13 5.95 -10.15
N PRO A 106 -8.79 5.24 -9.22
CA PRO A 106 -8.32 3.94 -8.74
C PRO A 106 -8.16 2.90 -9.87
N TYR A 107 -9.09 2.89 -10.82
CA TYR A 107 -9.07 1.98 -11.97
C TYR A 107 -7.97 2.35 -12.96
N MET A 108 -7.75 3.65 -13.18
CA MET A 108 -6.64 4.13 -14.00
C MET A 108 -5.28 3.77 -13.39
N GLU A 109 -5.10 3.96 -12.08
CA GLU A 109 -3.87 3.60 -11.37
C GLU A 109 -3.63 2.09 -11.40
N THR A 110 -4.70 1.28 -11.35
CA THR A 110 -4.60 -0.18 -11.50
C THR A 110 -4.14 -0.57 -12.90
N ALA A 111 -4.66 0.06 -13.95
CA ALA A 111 -4.22 -0.17 -15.31
C ALA A 111 -2.74 0.22 -15.50
N LEU A 112 -2.31 1.35 -14.93
CA LEU A 112 -0.92 1.77 -14.94
C LEU A 112 -0.01 0.81 -14.18
N LEU A 113 -0.46 0.28 -13.03
CA LEU A 113 0.25 -0.76 -12.28
C LEU A 113 0.44 -2.03 -13.11
N ILE A 114 -0.61 -2.49 -13.81
CA ILE A 114 -0.54 -3.68 -14.66
C ILE A 114 0.48 -3.46 -15.79
N ASN A 115 0.44 -2.32 -16.47
CA ASN A 115 1.38 -1.98 -17.52
C ASN A 115 2.81 -1.89 -16.99
N GLU A 116 3.02 -1.30 -15.84
CA GLU A 116 4.32 -1.24 -15.15
C GLU A 116 4.82 -2.66 -14.85
N MET A 117 3.99 -3.54 -14.28
CA MET A 117 4.38 -4.93 -13.98
C MET A 117 4.74 -5.74 -15.24
N ILE A 118 4.06 -5.51 -16.36
CA ILE A 118 4.34 -6.21 -17.63
C ILE A 118 5.67 -5.75 -18.23
N SER A 119 6.06 -4.49 -17.99
CA SER A 119 7.32 -3.92 -18.52
C SER A 119 8.56 -4.27 -17.70
N LEU A 120 8.39 -4.83 -16.48
CA LEU A 120 9.53 -5.18 -15.64
C LEU A 120 10.28 -6.42 -16.15
N GLU A 121 11.59 -6.38 -15.97
CA GLU A 121 12.47 -7.50 -16.23
C GLU A 121 12.89 -8.18 -14.94
N TYR A 122 13.00 -9.49 -15.03
CA TYR A 122 13.37 -10.38 -13.95
C TYR A 122 14.76 -10.98 -14.23
N GLU A 123 15.64 -10.86 -13.26
CA GLU A 123 16.99 -11.42 -13.31
C GLU A 123 17.23 -12.24 -12.04
N ARG A 124 17.75 -13.46 -12.21
CA ARG A 124 18.26 -14.24 -11.08
C ARG A 124 19.77 -14.11 -11.01
N LEU A 125 20.28 -13.55 -9.92
CA LEU A 125 21.70 -13.35 -9.69
C LEU A 125 22.37 -14.71 -9.45
N GLU A 126 23.31 -15.10 -10.29
CA GLU A 126 24.01 -16.40 -10.22
C GLU A 126 24.77 -16.61 -8.89
N THR A 127 25.38 -15.55 -8.37
CA THR A 127 26.22 -15.61 -7.16
C THR A 127 25.42 -15.80 -5.86
N THR A 128 24.23 -15.24 -5.79
CA THR A 128 23.42 -15.21 -4.55
C THR A 128 22.10 -15.96 -4.67
N GLY A 129 21.67 -16.27 -5.89
CA GLY A 129 20.36 -16.83 -6.19
C GLY A 129 19.20 -15.85 -5.96
N LEU A 130 19.50 -14.61 -5.56
CA LEU A 130 18.49 -13.59 -5.32
C LEU A 130 17.86 -13.13 -6.65
N ILE A 131 16.61 -12.72 -6.54
CA ILE A 131 15.87 -12.13 -7.64
C ILE A 131 16.04 -10.62 -7.62
N ARG A 132 16.35 -10.07 -8.77
CA ARG A 132 16.37 -8.64 -9.02
C ARG A 132 15.26 -8.30 -10.02
N ILE A 133 14.44 -7.35 -9.66
CA ILE A 133 13.45 -6.74 -10.57
C ILE A 133 13.98 -5.38 -10.98
N HIS A 134 14.04 -5.13 -12.26
CA HIS A 134 14.48 -3.85 -12.80
C HIS A 134 13.60 -3.40 -13.97
N GLU A 135 13.65 -2.12 -14.21
CA GLU A 135 12.90 -1.47 -15.26
C GLU A 135 13.56 -1.68 -16.62
N ARG A 136 12.76 -1.78 -17.67
CA ARG A 136 13.24 -1.72 -19.03
C ARG A 136 13.41 -0.26 -19.46
N GLY A 137 14.66 0.19 -19.64
CA GLY A 137 14.96 1.56 -20.04
C GLY A 137 14.74 2.59 -18.92
N ASN A 138 14.00 3.67 -19.22
CA ASN A 138 13.72 4.77 -18.29
C ASN A 138 12.35 4.68 -17.61
N GLU A 139 11.75 3.52 -17.59
CA GLU A 139 10.46 3.32 -16.91
C GLU A 139 10.64 3.34 -15.39
N VAL A 140 9.54 3.55 -14.67
CA VAL A 140 9.52 3.56 -13.20
C VAL A 140 8.81 2.30 -12.69
N LYS A 141 9.12 1.90 -11.45
CA LYS A 141 8.46 0.75 -10.77
C LYS A 141 7.86 1.13 -9.42
N ASP A 142 7.38 2.34 -9.31
CA ASP A 142 6.89 2.88 -8.02
C ASP A 142 5.61 2.18 -7.55
N ARG A 143 4.68 1.91 -8.49
CA ARG A 143 3.43 1.19 -8.20
C ARG A 143 3.69 -0.26 -7.85
N TYR A 144 4.54 -0.93 -8.65
CA TYR A 144 5.01 -2.29 -8.34
C TYR A 144 5.65 -2.35 -6.95
N SER A 145 6.57 -1.44 -6.66
CA SER A 145 7.27 -1.40 -5.38
C SER A 145 6.29 -1.17 -4.23
N SER A 146 5.33 -0.27 -4.40
CA SER A 146 4.28 0.00 -3.41
C SER A 146 3.42 -1.24 -3.15
N LEU A 147 2.97 -1.93 -4.20
CA LEU A 147 2.21 -3.18 -4.07
C LEU A 147 3.03 -4.28 -3.39
N ALA A 148 4.29 -4.46 -3.79
CA ALA A 148 5.18 -5.48 -3.22
C ALA A 148 5.44 -5.23 -1.72
N MET A 149 5.65 -3.98 -1.31
CA MET A 149 5.79 -3.57 0.09
C MET A 149 4.49 -3.78 0.87
N GLY A 150 3.35 -3.43 0.30
CA GLY A 150 2.04 -3.65 0.91
C GLY A 150 1.76 -5.14 1.15
N CYS A 151 2.01 -5.98 0.15
CA CYS A 151 1.87 -7.44 0.27
C CYS A 151 2.83 -8.04 1.30
N TYR A 152 4.06 -7.53 1.37
CA TYR A 152 5.02 -7.94 2.38
C TYR A 152 4.52 -7.57 3.80
N PHE A 153 4.03 -6.36 3.98
CA PHE A 153 3.47 -5.93 5.27
C PHE A 153 2.30 -6.83 5.71
N VAL A 154 1.35 -7.10 4.82
CA VAL A 154 0.20 -7.98 5.10
C VAL A 154 0.66 -9.38 5.49
N GLU A 155 1.69 -9.92 4.82
CA GLU A 155 2.24 -11.24 5.18
C GLU A 155 2.92 -11.22 6.55
N GLN A 156 3.69 -10.17 6.90
CA GLN A 156 4.27 -10.05 8.24
C GLN A 156 3.18 -9.97 9.31
N LEU A 157 2.16 -9.15 9.07
CA LEU A 157 1.01 -9.02 9.97
C LEU A 157 0.28 -10.36 10.15
N SER A 158 0.05 -11.10 9.07
CA SER A 158 -0.56 -12.43 9.12
C SER A 158 0.27 -13.43 9.94
N ARG A 159 1.60 -13.41 9.78
CA ARG A 159 2.50 -14.27 10.57
C ARG A 159 2.49 -13.91 12.06
N ASP A 160 2.45 -12.63 12.38
CA ASP A 160 2.38 -12.17 13.76
C ASP A 160 1.05 -12.60 14.41
N LEU A 161 -0.04 -12.42 13.68
CA LEU A 161 -1.37 -12.83 14.15
C LEU A 161 -1.46 -14.34 14.36
N THR A 162 -0.95 -15.18 13.46
CA THR A 162 -0.94 -16.63 13.65
C THR A 162 -0.07 -17.08 14.81
N ARG A 163 0.94 -16.30 15.21
CA ARG A 163 1.75 -16.60 16.42
C ARG A 163 1.03 -16.25 17.71
N TYR A 164 0.10 -15.30 17.65
CA TYR A 164 -0.70 -14.88 18.81
C TYR A 164 -2.03 -15.66 18.92
N ASP A 165 -2.38 -16.44 17.87
CA ASP A 165 -3.69 -17.06 17.73
C ASP A 165 -3.74 -18.47 18.32
N GLU A 166 -3.56 -18.57 19.64
CA GLU A 166 -4.38 -19.55 20.37
C GLU A 166 -5.63 -18.89 21.00
N ASP A 167 -5.73 -17.51 21.02
CA ASP A 167 -6.80 -16.84 21.78
C ASP A 167 -7.49 -15.63 21.11
N VAL A 168 -7.20 -15.25 19.86
CA VAL A 168 -7.80 -14.04 19.26
C VAL A 168 -8.72 -14.36 18.08
N ASN A 169 -10.01 -14.08 18.26
CA ASN A 169 -11.04 -14.18 17.22
C ASN A 169 -10.77 -13.21 16.04
N PHE A 170 -10.81 -13.74 14.83
CA PHE A 170 -10.57 -13.08 13.54
C PHE A 170 -11.48 -11.85 13.23
N ILE A 171 -12.40 -11.53 14.13
CA ILE A 171 -13.41 -10.44 13.98
C ILE A 171 -12.79 -9.05 14.08
N ASP A 172 -11.65 -8.89 14.78
CA ASP A 172 -11.04 -7.56 14.99
C ASP A 172 -10.23 -7.04 13.80
N ILE A 173 -9.80 -7.88 12.88
CA ILE A 173 -9.00 -7.46 11.72
C ILE A 173 -9.87 -6.83 10.64
N ALA A 174 -11.06 -7.37 10.43
CA ALA A 174 -12.03 -6.81 9.49
C ALA A 174 -12.47 -5.39 9.90
N SER A 175 -12.52 -5.11 11.20
CA SER A 175 -12.85 -3.77 11.72
C SER A 175 -11.73 -2.75 11.50
N CYS A 176 -10.46 -3.17 11.48
CA CYS A 176 -9.34 -2.28 11.14
C CYS A 176 -9.31 -1.90 9.66
N VAL A 177 -9.70 -2.81 8.77
CA VAL A 177 -9.74 -2.55 7.31
C VAL A 177 -10.95 -1.68 6.94
N THR A 178 -12.08 -1.85 7.62
CA THR A 178 -13.28 -1.00 7.40
C THR A 178 -13.14 0.42 7.97
N ALA A 179 -12.21 0.66 8.90
CA ALA A 179 -11.90 2.00 9.41
C ALA A 179 -11.09 2.88 8.43
N LEU A 180 -10.66 2.33 7.29
CA LEU A 180 -10.00 3.05 6.19
C LEU A 180 -10.96 3.50 5.10
N ASN A 181 -12.28 3.34 5.28
CA ASN A 181 -13.27 3.94 4.40
C ASN A 181 -13.29 5.46 4.61
N PHE A 182 -12.70 6.16 3.63
CA PHE A 182 -12.70 7.60 3.46
C PHE A 182 -14.07 8.11 3.00
#